data_d1bbef412e07389bdb3bc704a8c948fc
#
_entry.id   d1bbef412e07389bdb3bc704a8c948fc
#
_cell.length_a   1.000
_cell.length_b   1.000
_cell.length_c   1.000
_cell.angle_alpha   90.00
_cell.angle_beta   90.00
_cell.angle_gamma   90.00
#
_symmetry.space_group_name_H-M   'P 1'
#
loop_
_entity.id
_entity.type
_entity.pdbx_description
1 polymer ?
#
loop_
_entity_poly.entity_id
_entity_poly.type
_entity_poly.pdbx_seq_one_letter_code
_entity_poly.pdbx_strand_id
1 'polypeptide(L)'
;MPEPIIRTEHLSRFFGTVKAVDDLSLEVPAGIVFGFLGPNGAGKTTTIHLLLGLLEPTQGQARVLGFDTRTQADEIRARSGALLEFAGLYERMSAQDNLDLYGRIYRMPAPARQARIKELLTHLDLWERRHDQVSTWSRGMKQKLAVARALLHHPPLVFLDEPTAGFDPLAAATLRDDLASLVAREGVTVFLNTHNLTEAEKLCAQVAVIRQGKLVTVGAPDELRARTGGPQAEIVGDGFTEQMLASLRERPEVAHADLHNSHLRIELRGESKIGPLVRLLVHAGASVEEVRRGKASLEDVFLTLMEEEST
;
A
#
# COMPACT_ATOMS: atom_id res chain seq x y z
N MET A 1 -2.45 9.88 -23.71
CA MET A 1 -2.00 9.00 -22.61
C MET A 1 -2.83 7.74 -22.70
N PRO A 2 -2.33 6.56 -22.33
CA PRO A 2 -3.16 5.36 -22.28
C PRO A 2 -4.31 5.58 -21.29
N GLU A 3 -5.46 4.97 -21.58
CA GLU A 3 -6.65 5.06 -20.73
C GLU A 3 -6.37 4.44 -19.35
N PRO A 4 -6.76 5.10 -18.23
CA PRO A 4 -6.53 4.56 -16.91
C PRO A 4 -7.32 3.26 -16.70
N ILE A 5 -6.73 2.29 -16.00
CA ILE A 5 -7.36 0.99 -15.71
C ILE A 5 -8.51 1.11 -14.70
N ILE A 6 -8.43 2.11 -13.81
CA ILE A 6 -9.48 2.52 -12.88
C ILE A 6 -9.67 4.02 -13.03
N ARG A 7 -10.92 4.46 -13.15
CA ARG A 7 -11.31 5.87 -13.13
C ARG A 7 -12.55 6.05 -12.29
N THR A 8 -12.49 6.97 -11.34
CA THR A 8 -13.64 7.38 -10.53
C THR A 8 -13.89 8.87 -10.71
N GLU A 9 -15.16 9.27 -10.74
CA GLU A 9 -15.58 10.65 -10.89
C GLU A 9 -16.64 10.96 -9.82
N HIS A 10 -16.28 11.80 -8.85
CA HIS A 10 -17.14 12.21 -7.73
C HIS A 10 -17.80 11.03 -7.00
N LEU A 11 -17.06 9.89 -6.91
CA LEU A 11 -17.58 8.65 -6.36
C LEU A 11 -17.85 8.80 -4.88
N SER A 12 -19.09 8.52 -4.45
CA SER A 12 -19.48 8.63 -3.05
C SER A 12 -20.32 7.44 -2.61
N ARG A 13 -20.13 7.02 -1.34
CA ARG A 13 -20.96 5.99 -0.70
C ARG A 13 -21.26 6.38 0.74
N PHE A 14 -22.55 6.47 1.03
CA PHE A 14 -23.07 6.83 2.35
C PHE A 14 -23.84 5.64 2.95
N PHE A 15 -23.66 5.42 4.25
CA PHE A 15 -24.43 4.48 5.06
C PHE A 15 -25.13 5.27 6.17
N GLY A 16 -26.39 5.63 5.93
CA GLY A 16 -27.10 6.55 6.79
C GLY A 16 -26.38 7.92 6.84
N THR A 17 -25.91 8.31 8.02
CA THR A 17 -25.15 9.56 8.23
C THR A 17 -23.65 9.43 7.99
N VAL A 18 -23.15 8.19 7.85
CA VAL A 18 -21.72 7.94 7.68
C VAL A 18 -21.35 8.05 6.20
N LYS A 19 -20.46 8.95 5.88
CA LYS A 19 -19.84 9.10 4.55
C LYS A 19 -18.60 8.21 4.48
N ALA A 20 -18.77 6.97 4.04
CA ALA A 20 -17.65 6.04 3.94
C ALA A 20 -16.70 6.36 2.79
N VAL A 21 -17.22 6.89 1.68
CA VAL A 21 -16.49 7.49 0.56
C VAL A 21 -17.21 8.78 0.19
N ASP A 22 -16.50 9.89 0.08
CA ASP A 22 -17.03 11.24 -0.13
C ASP A 22 -16.24 11.95 -1.24
N ASP A 23 -16.82 12.05 -2.42
CA ASP A 23 -16.29 12.79 -3.57
C ASP A 23 -14.93 12.29 -4.11
N LEU A 24 -14.74 10.98 -4.18
CA LEU A 24 -13.49 10.37 -4.63
C LEU A 24 -13.38 10.45 -6.17
N SER A 25 -12.46 11.30 -6.66
CA SER A 25 -12.04 11.35 -8.06
C SER A 25 -10.60 10.89 -8.19
N LEU A 26 -10.37 9.74 -8.87
CA LEU A 26 -9.10 9.04 -8.92
C LEU A 26 -8.90 8.39 -10.28
N GLU A 27 -7.68 8.46 -10.80
CA GLU A 27 -7.24 7.70 -11.98
C GLU A 27 -6.05 6.81 -11.59
N VAL A 28 -6.11 5.53 -11.97
CA VAL A 28 -5.03 4.57 -11.75
C VAL A 28 -4.50 4.10 -13.10
N PRO A 29 -3.22 4.32 -13.41
CA PRO A 29 -2.61 3.83 -14.65
C PRO A 29 -2.44 2.32 -14.64
N ALA A 30 -2.40 1.70 -15.82
CA ALA A 30 -2.16 0.27 -15.96
C ALA A 30 -0.67 -0.10 -15.73
N GLY A 31 -0.41 -1.35 -15.34
CA GLY A 31 0.93 -1.95 -15.28
C GLY A 31 1.77 -1.53 -14.07
N ILE A 32 1.16 -1.00 -13.02
CA ILE A 32 1.85 -0.58 -11.79
C ILE A 32 1.26 -1.23 -10.53
N VAL A 33 2.02 -1.17 -9.45
CA VAL A 33 1.46 -1.31 -8.10
C VAL A 33 1.02 0.07 -7.63
N PHE A 34 -0.28 0.22 -7.40
CA PHE A 34 -0.90 1.43 -6.89
C PHE A 34 -1.33 1.23 -5.45
N GLY A 35 -0.78 2.01 -4.53
CA GLY A 35 -1.11 1.97 -3.11
C GLY A 35 -2.31 2.85 -2.78
N PHE A 36 -3.28 2.32 -2.05
CA PHE A 36 -4.41 3.07 -1.51
C PHE A 36 -4.31 3.08 0.01
N LEU A 37 -3.86 4.20 0.56
CA LEU A 37 -3.37 4.31 1.92
C LEU A 37 -4.32 5.15 2.79
N GLY A 38 -4.42 4.80 4.06
CA GLY A 38 -5.22 5.56 5.01
C GLY A 38 -5.41 4.81 6.33
N PRO A 39 -5.86 5.48 7.39
CA PRO A 39 -6.14 4.83 8.67
C PRO A 39 -7.32 3.85 8.56
N ASN A 40 -7.51 3.06 9.61
CA ASN A 40 -8.68 2.21 9.71
C ASN A 40 -9.96 3.06 9.71
N GLY A 41 -10.97 2.62 8.97
CA GLY A 41 -12.22 3.38 8.80
C GLY A 41 -12.15 4.53 7.78
N ALA A 42 -11.03 4.75 7.09
CA ALA A 42 -10.91 5.81 6.08
C ALA A 42 -11.76 5.59 4.82
N GLY A 43 -12.38 4.42 4.62
CA GLY A 43 -13.17 4.09 3.44
C GLY A 43 -12.48 3.17 2.43
N LYS A 44 -11.30 2.65 2.73
CA LYS A 44 -10.47 1.85 1.82
C LYS A 44 -11.18 0.59 1.28
N THR A 45 -11.62 -0.31 2.15
CA THR A 45 -12.35 -1.54 1.77
C THR A 45 -13.67 -1.21 1.06
N THR A 46 -14.37 -0.15 1.50
CA THR A 46 -15.60 0.32 0.83
C THR A 46 -15.29 0.74 -0.61
N THR A 47 -14.18 1.43 -0.84
CA THR A 47 -13.75 1.82 -2.20
C THR A 47 -13.49 0.58 -3.08
N ILE A 48 -12.79 -0.44 -2.57
CA ILE A 48 -12.58 -1.68 -3.33
C ILE A 48 -13.93 -2.35 -3.67
N HIS A 49 -14.88 -2.39 -2.73
CA HIS A 49 -16.20 -2.95 -2.99
C HIS A 49 -16.98 -2.18 -4.06
N LEU A 50 -16.86 -0.84 -4.09
CA LEU A 50 -17.44 -0.01 -5.14
C LEU A 50 -16.79 -0.29 -6.50
N LEU A 51 -15.45 -0.42 -6.56
CA LEU A 51 -14.70 -0.69 -7.79
C LEU A 51 -14.99 -2.09 -8.35
N LEU A 52 -15.24 -3.08 -7.49
CA LEU A 52 -15.65 -4.43 -7.91
C LEU A 52 -17.16 -4.55 -8.23
N GLY A 53 -17.92 -3.46 -8.04
CA GLY A 53 -19.38 -3.48 -8.20
C GLY A 53 -20.08 -4.41 -7.19
N LEU A 54 -19.49 -4.62 -6.01
CA LEU A 54 -20.10 -5.32 -4.88
C LEU A 54 -20.98 -4.39 -4.05
N LEU A 55 -20.78 -3.09 -4.18
CA LEU A 55 -21.59 -2.02 -3.63
C LEU A 55 -21.93 -1.03 -4.74
N GLU A 56 -23.15 -0.50 -4.72
CA GLU A 56 -23.54 0.60 -5.59
C GLU A 56 -23.12 1.94 -4.99
N PRO A 57 -22.57 2.89 -5.77
CA PRO A 57 -22.31 4.23 -5.29
C PRO A 57 -23.62 4.98 -5.02
N THR A 58 -23.61 5.83 -3.99
CA THR A 58 -24.71 6.75 -3.71
C THR A 58 -24.72 7.91 -4.73
N GLN A 59 -23.52 8.38 -5.10
CA GLN A 59 -23.33 9.45 -6.10
C GLN A 59 -22.07 9.17 -6.91
N GLY A 60 -21.93 9.85 -8.05
CA GLY A 60 -20.78 9.72 -8.92
C GLY A 60 -20.78 8.41 -9.72
N GLN A 61 -19.67 8.13 -10.34
CA GLN A 61 -19.48 6.93 -11.18
C GLN A 61 -18.05 6.39 -11.08
N ALA A 62 -17.89 5.10 -11.43
CA ALA A 62 -16.58 4.48 -11.54
C ALA A 62 -16.54 3.55 -12.76
N ARG A 63 -15.38 3.51 -13.41
CA ARG A 63 -15.04 2.55 -14.47
C ARG A 63 -13.80 1.78 -14.09
N VAL A 64 -13.84 0.48 -14.32
CA VAL A 64 -12.73 -0.44 -14.07
C VAL A 64 -12.55 -1.30 -15.31
N LEU A 65 -11.34 -1.36 -15.86
CA LEU A 65 -11.07 -2.06 -17.11
C LEU A 65 -11.95 -1.57 -18.29
N GLY A 66 -12.36 -0.29 -18.28
CA GLY A 66 -13.30 0.28 -19.23
C GLY A 66 -14.78 0.00 -18.97
N PHE A 67 -15.12 -0.89 -18.03
CA PHE A 67 -16.48 -1.29 -17.67
C PHE A 67 -17.06 -0.41 -16.55
N ASP A 68 -18.34 -0.09 -16.64
CA ASP A 68 -19.06 0.64 -15.60
C ASP A 68 -19.40 -0.26 -14.41
N THR A 69 -19.11 0.20 -13.18
CA THR A 69 -19.26 -0.62 -11.96
C THR A 69 -20.69 -0.90 -11.57
N ARG A 70 -21.68 -0.13 -12.04
CA ARG A 70 -23.11 -0.37 -11.77
C ARG A 70 -23.75 -1.37 -12.73
N THR A 71 -23.42 -1.24 -14.01
CA THR A 71 -24.14 -1.95 -15.09
C THR A 71 -23.36 -3.16 -15.62
N GLN A 72 -22.03 -3.20 -15.42
CA GLN A 72 -21.13 -4.20 -15.98
C GLN A 72 -20.21 -4.85 -14.90
N ALA A 73 -20.68 -4.94 -13.67
CA ALA A 73 -19.91 -5.46 -12.55
C ALA A 73 -19.42 -6.92 -12.75
N ASP A 74 -20.21 -7.75 -13.44
CA ASP A 74 -19.82 -9.13 -13.75
C ASP A 74 -18.62 -9.20 -14.69
N GLU A 75 -18.53 -8.28 -15.67
CA GLU A 75 -17.40 -8.17 -16.59
C GLU A 75 -16.11 -7.75 -15.85
N ILE A 76 -16.25 -6.86 -14.87
CA ILE A 76 -15.14 -6.44 -14.00
C ILE A 76 -14.65 -7.63 -13.19
N ARG A 77 -15.54 -8.33 -12.48
CA ARG A 77 -15.18 -9.46 -11.63
C ARG A 77 -14.63 -10.65 -12.41
N ALA A 78 -15.12 -10.88 -13.61
CA ALA A 78 -14.61 -11.95 -14.48
C ALA A 78 -13.16 -11.69 -14.97
N ARG A 79 -12.75 -10.41 -15.04
CA ARG A 79 -11.43 -9.98 -15.56
C ARG A 79 -10.48 -9.46 -14.50
N SER A 80 -10.92 -9.34 -13.26
CA SER A 80 -10.07 -8.92 -12.15
C SER A 80 -9.87 -10.05 -11.14
N GLY A 81 -8.72 -10.06 -10.48
CA GLY A 81 -8.49 -10.85 -9.30
C GLY A 81 -8.78 -10.05 -8.03
N ALA A 82 -9.17 -10.71 -6.96
CA ALA A 82 -9.35 -10.04 -5.68
C ALA A 82 -8.96 -10.92 -4.49
N LEU A 83 -8.21 -10.34 -3.57
CA LEU A 83 -8.00 -10.82 -2.21
C LEU A 83 -8.59 -9.76 -1.29
N LEU A 84 -9.73 -10.08 -0.70
CA LEU A 84 -10.43 -9.23 0.26
C LEU A 84 -10.17 -9.74 1.69
N GLU A 85 -10.88 -9.19 2.66
CA GLU A 85 -10.77 -9.55 4.09
C GLU A 85 -10.73 -11.06 4.34
N PHE A 86 -11.51 -11.84 3.56
CA PHE A 86 -11.50 -13.30 3.63
C PHE A 86 -10.73 -13.89 2.45
N ALA A 87 -9.82 -14.81 2.75
CA ALA A 87 -8.99 -15.49 1.75
C ALA A 87 -9.80 -16.28 0.71
N GLY A 88 -11.05 -16.63 1.01
CA GLY A 88 -11.94 -17.37 0.10
C GLY A 88 -11.40 -18.76 -0.24
N LEU A 89 -10.76 -19.43 0.71
CA LEU A 89 -10.18 -20.76 0.52
C LEU A 89 -11.08 -21.83 1.17
N TYR A 90 -11.18 -22.97 0.51
CA TYR A 90 -11.83 -24.17 1.03
C TYR A 90 -10.82 -24.96 1.86
N GLU A 91 -10.82 -24.77 3.16
CA GLU A 91 -9.79 -25.30 4.04
C GLU A 91 -9.70 -26.84 4.08
N ARG A 92 -10.79 -27.55 3.76
CA ARG A 92 -10.86 -29.02 3.69
C ARG A 92 -10.29 -29.58 2.37
N MET A 93 -10.04 -28.72 1.41
CA MET A 93 -9.44 -29.10 0.13
C MET A 93 -7.93 -28.92 0.19
N SER A 94 -7.22 -29.60 -0.73
CA SER A 94 -5.80 -29.32 -0.93
C SER A 94 -5.60 -27.94 -1.61
N ALA A 95 -4.38 -27.43 -1.60
CA ALA A 95 -4.03 -26.20 -2.30
C ALA A 95 -4.26 -26.31 -3.80
N GLN A 96 -3.85 -27.44 -4.39
CA GLN A 96 -4.06 -27.72 -5.81
C GLN A 96 -5.54 -27.78 -6.17
N ASP A 97 -6.36 -28.46 -5.35
CA ASP A 97 -7.80 -28.57 -5.61
C ASP A 97 -8.51 -27.24 -5.45
N ASN A 98 -8.09 -26.40 -4.49
CA ASN A 98 -8.59 -25.02 -4.36
C ASN A 98 -8.39 -24.26 -5.67
N LEU A 99 -7.16 -24.23 -6.20
CA LEU A 99 -6.86 -23.50 -7.44
C LEU A 99 -7.54 -24.17 -8.66
N ASP A 100 -7.63 -25.50 -8.72
CA ASP A 100 -8.34 -26.19 -9.79
C ASP A 100 -9.82 -25.82 -9.84
N LEU A 101 -10.47 -25.77 -8.67
CA LEU A 101 -11.87 -25.32 -8.55
C LEU A 101 -12.06 -23.92 -9.11
N TYR A 102 -11.26 -22.95 -8.66
CA TYR A 102 -11.35 -21.57 -9.15
C TYR A 102 -11.02 -21.47 -10.64
N GLY A 103 -10.02 -22.21 -11.13
CA GLY A 103 -9.69 -22.24 -12.55
C GLY A 103 -10.83 -22.80 -13.42
N ARG A 104 -11.64 -23.73 -12.90
CA ARG A 104 -12.89 -24.19 -13.56
C ARG A 104 -13.95 -23.10 -13.57
N ILE A 105 -14.13 -22.37 -12.45
CA ILE A 105 -15.06 -21.24 -12.37
C ILE A 105 -14.71 -20.18 -13.44
N TYR A 106 -13.43 -19.87 -13.60
CA TYR A 106 -12.94 -18.99 -14.65
C TYR A 106 -12.88 -19.64 -16.05
N ARG A 107 -13.40 -20.87 -16.21
CA ARG A 107 -13.48 -21.62 -17.48
C ARG A 107 -12.11 -21.81 -18.17
N MET A 108 -11.05 -21.91 -17.37
CA MET A 108 -9.71 -22.18 -17.90
C MET A 108 -9.61 -23.60 -18.48
N PRO A 109 -9.06 -23.80 -19.69
CA PRO A 109 -8.79 -25.12 -20.25
C PRO A 109 -7.89 -25.94 -19.32
N ALA A 110 -8.17 -27.23 -19.16
CA ALA A 110 -7.48 -28.08 -18.17
C ALA A 110 -5.93 -28.05 -18.29
N PRO A 111 -5.31 -28.15 -19.49
CA PRO A 111 -3.84 -28.08 -19.61
C PRO A 111 -3.29 -26.73 -19.14
N ALA A 112 -3.89 -25.60 -19.57
CA ALA A 112 -3.46 -24.26 -19.18
C ALA A 112 -3.63 -24.05 -17.67
N ARG A 113 -4.75 -24.50 -17.10
CA ARG A 113 -5.03 -24.43 -15.67
C ARG A 113 -3.99 -25.17 -14.83
N GLN A 114 -3.66 -26.41 -15.20
CA GLN A 114 -2.64 -27.20 -14.48
C GLN A 114 -1.24 -26.59 -14.60
N ALA A 115 -0.86 -26.10 -15.77
CA ALA A 115 0.40 -25.39 -15.96
C ALA A 115 0.47 -24.14 -15.09
N ARG A 116 -0.60 -23.35 -15.04
CA ARG A 116 -0.68 -22.11 -14.24
C ARG A 116 -0.67 -22.40 -12.76
N ILE A 117 -1.37 -23.41 -12.28
CA ILE A 117 -1.33 -23.85 -10.88
C ILE A 117 0.10 -24.20 -10.46
N LYS A 118 0.79 -25.01 -11.28
CA LYS A 118 2.18 -25.39 -11.02
C LYS A 118 3.08 -24.15 -10.96
N GLU A 119 2.96 -23.26 -11.93
CA GLU A 119 3.72 -22.02 -12.00
C GLU A 119 3.57 -21.16 -10.73
N LEU A 120 2.32 -20.85 -10.34
CA LEU A 120 2.03 -20.01 -9.19
C LEU A 120 2.47 -20.64 -7.87
N LEU A 121 2.16 -21.92 -7.66
CA LEU A 121 2.57 -22.63 -6.44
C LEU A 121 4.09 -22.76 -6.33
N THR A 122 4.79 -22.94 -7.46
CA THR A 122 6.27 -22.98 -7.48
C THR A 122 6.85 -21.61 -7.14
N HIS A 123 6.32 -20.55 -7.76
CA HIS A 123 6.79 -19.17 -7.51
C HIS A 123 6.61 -18.74 -6.06
N LEU A 124 5.52 -19.15 -5.42
CA LEU A 124 5.18 -18.81 -4.03
C LEU A 124 5.75 -19.80 -3.00
N ASP A 125 6.58 -20.74 -3.45
CA ASP A 125 7.21 -21.79 -2.61
C ASP A 125 6.20 -22.69 -1.88
N LEU A 126 5.11 -23.04 -2.59
CA LEU A 126 4.01 -23.87 -2.08
C LEU A 126 3.87 -25.21 -2.83
N TRP A 127 4.65 -25.43 -3.91
CA TRP A 127 4.47 -26.58 -4.80
C TRP A 127 4.60 -27.93 -4.10
N GLU A 128 5.60 -28.09 -3.22
CA GLU A 128 5.86 -29.35 -2.54
C GLU A 128 4.72 -29.74 -1.58
N ARG A 129 3.98 -28.77 -1.12
CA ARG A 129 2.84 -28.97 -0.21
C ARG A 129 1.48 -28.88 -0.89
N ARG A 130 1.42 -28.89 -2.21
CA ARG A 130 0.18 -28.69 -3.01
C ARG A 130 -0.95 -29.67 -2.70
N HIS A 131 -0.63 -30.85 -2.20
CA HIS A 131 -1.60 -31.89 -1.85
C HIS A 131 -2.03 -31.86 -0.38
N ASP A 132 -1.41 -31.04 0.45
CA ASP A 132 -1.79 -30.90 1.85
C ASP A 132 -3.13 -30.16 1.95
N GLN A 133 -3.92 -30.52 2.96
CA GLN A 133 -5.13 -29.76 3.28
C GLN A 133 -4.77 -28.36 3.76
N VAL A 134 -5.45 -27.35 3.23
CA VAL A 134 -5.22 -25.94 3.55
C VAL A 134 -5.48 -25.63 5.03
N SER A 135 -6.36 -26.42 5.71
CA SER A 135 -6.59 -26.30 7.15
C SER A 135 -5.34 -26.43 8.00
N THR A 136 -4.35 -27.24 7.54
CA THR A 136 -3.07 -27.48 8.24
C THR A 136 -2.01 -26.39 8.00
N TRP A 137 -2.30 -25.43 7.15
CA TRP A 137 -1.34 -24.43 6.72
C TRP A 137 -1.25 -23.24 7.67
N SER A 138 -0.06 -22.64 7.76
CA SER A 138 0.12 -21.38 8.46
C SER A 138 -0.70 -20.26 7.80
N ARG A 139 -0.96 -19.20 8.54
CA ARG A 139 -1.64 -18.01 8.00
C ARG A 139 -0.94 -17.47 6.75
N GLY A 140 0.40 -17.40 6.78
CA GLY A 140 1.20 -16.93 5.64
C GLY A 140 1.06 -17.81 4.39
N MET A 141 1.06 -19.13 4.55
CA MET A 141 0.82 -20.05 3.43
C MET A 141 -0.59 -19.92 2.85
N LYS A 142 -1.61 -19.77 3.70
CA LYS A 142 -2.99 -19.51 3.26
C LYS A 142 -3.09 -18.20 2.48
N GLN A 143 -2.40 -17.17 2.93
CA GLN A 143 -2.39 -15.86 2.25
C GLN A 143 -1.68 -15.94 0.88
N LYS A 144 -0.52 -16.59 0.80
CA LYS A 144 0.14 -16.86 -0.48
C LYS A 144 -0.76 -17.63 -1.45
N LEU A 145 -1.49 -18.63 -0.97
CA LEU A 145 -2.46 -19.37 -1.78
C LEU A 145 -3.63 -18.47 -2.25
N ALA A 146 -4.09 -17.56 -1.41
CA ALA A 146 -5.14 -16.61 -1.76
C ALA A 146 -4.67 -15.59 -2.82
N VAL A 147 -3.39 -15.19 -2.77
CA VAL A 147 -2.75 -14.40 -3.84
C VAL A 147 -2.66 -15.22 -5.13
N ALA A 148 -2.21 -16.49 -5.06
CA ALA A 148 -2.21 -17.39 -6.22
C ALA A 148 -3.60 -17.51 -6.86
N ARG A 149 -4.64 -17.65 -6.04
CA ARG A 149 -6.03 -17.69 -6.47
C ARG A 149 -6.44 -16.40 -7.21
N ALA A 150 -6.08 -15.24 -6.67
CA ALA A 150 -6.40 -13.96 -7.30
C ALA A 150 -5.72 -13.77 -8.66
N LEU A 151 -4.53 -14.34 -8.85
CA LEU A 151 -3.73 -14.25 -10.08
C LEU A 151 -3.96 -15.40 -11.07
N LEU A 152 -4.77 -16.39 -10.72
CA LEU A 152 -4.86 -17.67 -11.42
C LEU A 152 -5.25 -17.55 -12.90
N HIS A 153 -6.20 -16.70 -13.21
CA HIS A 153 -6.77 -16.53 -14.55
C HIS A 153 -6.11 -15.43 -15.39
N HIS A 154 -4.88 -15.03 -15.04
CA HIS A 154 -4.13 -13.93 -15.67
C HIS A 154 -4.92 -12.61 -15.75
N PRO A 155 -5.46 -12.10 -14.65
CA PRO A 155 -6.20 -10.85 -14.68
C PRO A 155 -5.28 -9.66 -14.97
N PRO A 156 -5.70 -8.66 -15.77
CA PRO A 156 -4.94 -7.44 -15.95
C PRO A 156 -4.94 -6.53 -14.72
N LEU A 157 -5.85 -6.76 -13.76
CA LEU A 157 -6.00 -6.00 -12.52
C LEU A 157 -6.26 -6.92 -11.34
N VAL A 158 -5.55 -6.70 -10.23
CA VAL A 158 -5.75 -7.42 -8.97
C VAL A 158 -5.97 -6.42 -7.83
N PHE A 159 -7.01 -6.65 -7.03
CA PHE A 159 -7.28 -5.93 -5.79
C PHE A 159 -6.75 -6.75 -4.61
N LEU A 160 -5.90 -6.14 -3.79
CA LEU A 160 -5.36 -6.76 -2.58
C LEU A 160 -5.72 -5.88 -1.37
N ASP A 161 -6.56 -6.42 -0.49
CA ASP A 161 -6.95 -5.74 0.74
C ASP A 161 -6.14 -6.29 1.91
N GLU A 162 -5.18 -5.48 2.41
CA GLU A 162 -4.29 -5.80 3.54
C GLU A 162 -3.59 -7.18 3.40
N PRO A 163 -2.88 -7.47 2.29
CA PRO A 163 -2.38 -8.82 2.00
C PRO A 163 -1.35 -9.34 3.01
N THR A 164 -0.69 -8.46 3.76
CA THR A 164 0.34 -8.79 4.75
C THR A 164 -0.13 -8.65 6.20
N ALA A 165 -1.42 -8.35 6.40
CA ALA A 165 -1.96 -8.12 7.74
C ALA A 165 -1.75 -9.31 8.67
N GLY A 166 -1.06 -9.05 9.80
CA GLY A 166 -0.76 -10.05 10.82
C GLY A 166 0.36 -11.03 10.45
N PHE A 167 1.20 -10.65 9.48
CA PHE A 167 2.47 -11.35 9.20
C PHE A 167 3.57 -10.82 10.12
N ASP A 168 4.56 -11.68 10.37
CA ASP A 168 5.85 -11.21 10.85
C ASP A 168 6.60 -10.44 9.75
N PRO A 169 7.60 -9.60 10.10
CA PRO A 169 8.29 -8.74 9.12
C PRO A 169 8.96 -9.51 7.97
N LEU A 170 9.45 -10.74 8.23
CA LEU A 170 10.11 -11.56 7.22
C LEU A 170 9.09 -12.12 6.22
N ALA A 171 7.98 -12.67 6.71
CA ALA A 171 6.90 -13.18 5.86
C ALA A 171 6.27 -12.07 5.01
N ALA A 172 6.07 -10.87 5.59
CA ALA A 172 5.59 -9.70 4.87
C ALA A 172 6.56 -9.27 3.75
N ALA A 173 7.88 -9.24 4.06
CA ALA A 173 8.90 -8.93 3.06
C ALA A 173 8.91 -9.93 1.91
N THR A 174 8.83 -11.23 2.21
CA THR A 174 8.79 -12.30 1.19
C THR A 174 7.58 -12.16 0.28
N LEU A 175 6.37 -11.96 0.84
CA LEU A 175 5.16 -11.79 0.03
C LEU A 175 5.25 -10.53 -0.85
N ARG A 176 5.80 -9.44 -0.32
CA ARG A 176 6.02 -8.21 -1.10
C ARG A 176 6.93 -8.47 -2.30
N ASP A 177 8.06 -9.17 -2.09
CA ASP A 177 9.02 -9.46 -3.16
C ASP A 177 8.43 -10.42 -4.20
N ASP A 178 7.62 -11.41 -3.76
CA ASP A 178 6.83 -12.28 -4.62
C ASP A 178 5.85 -11.47 -5.49
N LEU A 179 5.11 -10.51 -4.90
CA LEU A 179 4.17 -9.64 -5.61
C LEU A 179 4.90 -8.73 -6.61
N ALA A 180 6.01 -8.09 -6.22
CA ALA A 180 6.80 -7.25 -7.11
C ALA A 180 7.29 -8.02 -8.33
N SER A 181 7.79 -9.24 -8.11
CA SER A 181 8.25 -10.13 -9.19
C SER A 181 7.12 -10.53 -10.13
N LEU A 182 5.93 -10.88 -9.59
CA LEU A 182 4.76 -11.25 -10.39
C LEU A 182 4.26 -10.06 -11.23
N VAL A 183 4.18 -8.86 -10.64
CA VAL A 183 3.79 -7.63 -11.37
C VAL A 183 4.75 -7.34 -12.52
N ALA A 184 6.07 -7.38 -12.25
CA ALA A 184 7.08 -7.10 -13.27
C ALA A 184 7.05 -8.11 -14.43
N ARG A 185 6.78 -9.39 -14.11
CA ARG A 185 6.77 -10.48 -15.11
C ARG A 185 5.50 -10.50 -15.94
N GLU A 186 4.35 -10.22 -15.35
CA GLU A 186 3.04 -10.39 -15.98
C GLU A 186 2.43 -9.08 -16.48
N GLY A 187 3.01 -7.93 -16.10
CA GLY A 187 2.45 -6.62 -16.45
C GLY A 187 1.09 -6.34 -15.79
N VAL A 188 0.73 -7.08 -14.74
CA VAL A 188 -0.53 -6.92 -14.01
C VAL A 188 -0.53 -5.61 -13.24
N THR A 189 -1.68 -4.94 -13.16
CA THR A 189 -1.87 -3.82 -12.24
C THR A 189 -2.31 -4.35 -10.89
N VAL A 190 -1.70 -3.86 -9.81
CA VAL A 190 -2.14 -4.18 -8.45
C VAL A 190 -2.68 -2.94 -7.77
N PHE A 191 -3.94 -2.98 -7.35
CA PHE A 191 -4.54 -2.01 -6.44
C PHE A 191 -4.39 -2.54 -5.02
N LEU A 192 -3.40 -2.00 -4.31
CA LEU A 192 -3.01 -2.43 -2.97
C LEU A 192 -3.60 -1.53 -1.91
N ASN A 193 -4.54 -2.04 -1.13
CA ASN A 193 -5.00 -1.38 0.08
C ASN A 193 -4.12 -1.82 1.26
N THR A 194 -3.48 -0.87 1.93
CA THR A 194 -2.69 -1.14 3.13
C THR A 194 -2.63 0.09 4.04
N HIS A 195 -2.42 -0.16 5.31
CA HIS A 195 -2.04 0.86 6.29
C HIS A 195 -0.53 0.82 6.60
N ASN A 196 0.20 -0.14 6.02
CA ASN A 196 1.65 -0.26 6.18
C ASN A 196 2.38 0.65 5.18
N LEU A 197 2.73 1.85 5.63
CA LEU A 197 3.37 2.88 4.81
C LEU A 197 4.76 2.45 4.32
N THR A 198 5.50 1.68 5.13
CA THR A 198 6.82 1.15 4.74
C THR A 198 6.72 0.15 3.58
N GLU A 199 5.67 -0.66 3.53
CA GLU A 199 5.42 -1.57 2.39
C GLU A 199 5.03 -0.79 1.14
N ALA A 200 4.12 0.17 1.29
CA ALA A 200 3.68 1.01 0.19
C ALA A 200 4.86 1.77 -0.44
N GLU A 201 5.75 2.31 0.38
CA GLU A 201 6.96 3.02 -0.06
C GLU A 201 7.89 2.16 -0.91
N LYS A 202 8.02 0.87 -0.58
CA LYS A 202 8.91 -0.07 -1.27
C LYS A 202 8.30 -0.70 -2.53
N LEU A 203 6.97 -0.84 -2.56
CA LEU A 203 6.28 -1.61 -3.59
C LEU A 203 5.54 -0.74 -4.60
N CYS A 204 4.98 0.40 -4.17
CA CYS A 204 4.07 1.17 -5.00
C CYS A 204 4.80 2.18 -5.89
N ALA A 205 4.46 2.20 -7.17
CA ALA A 205 4.90 3.23 -8.10
C ALA A 205 4.16 4.56 -7.87
N GLN A 206 2.90 4.47 -7.46
CA GLN A 206 2.07 5.60 -7.05
C GLN A 206 1.23 5.23 -5.83
N VAL A 207 0.92 6.22 -5.01
CA VAL A 207 0.03 6.07 -3.86
C VAL A 207 -1.02 7.15 -3.83
N ALA A 208 -2.21 6.81 -3.35
CA ALA A 208 -3.26 7.73 -2.96
C ALA A 208 -3.47 7.63 -1.45
N VAL A 209 -3.54 8.76 -0.77
CA VAL A 209 -3.86 8.84 0.66
C VAL A 209 -5.32 9.25 0.82
N ILE A 210 -6.09 8.43 1.55
CA ILE A 210 -7.51 8.69 1.87
C ILE A 210 -7.69 8.88 3.37
N ARG A 211 -8.52 9.85 3.74
CA ARG A 211 -8.93 10.13 5.12
C ARG A 211 -10.41 10.49 5.18
N GLN A 212 -11.16 9.87 6.09
CA GLN A 212 -12.59 10.14 6.27
C GLN A 212 -13.41 10.09 4.97
N GLY A 213 -13.10 9.14 4.08
CA GLY A 213 -13.75 8.97 2.79
C GLY A 213 -13.26 9.89 1.67
N LYS A 214 -12.38 10.84 1.94
CA LYS A 214 -11.88 11.83 0.98
C LYS A 214 -10.46 11.54 0.54
N LEU A 215 -10.16 11.84 -0.71
CA LEU A 215 -8.80 11.80 -1.26
C LEU A 215 -8.02 13.02 -0.75
N VAL A 216 -6.90 12.78 -0.07
CA VAL A 216 -6.01 13.85 0.43
C VAL A 216 -4.94 14.19 -0.60
N THR A 217 -4.27 13.18 -1.16
CA THR A 217 -3.21 13.39 -2.16
C THR A 217 -2.99 12.14 -3.00
N VAL A 218 -2.42 12.33 -4.21
CA VAL A 218 -1.94 11.25 -5.10
C VAL A 218 -0.59 11.64 -5.66
N GLY A 219 0.33 10.68 -5.75
CA GLY A 219 1.63 10.89 -6.39
C GLY A 219 2.56 9.68 -6.20
N ALA A 220 3.74 9.76 -6.80
CA ALA A 220 4.80 8.81 -6.51
C ALA A 220 5.30 9.01 -5.07
N PRO A 221 5.70 7.94 -4.34
CA PRO A 221 6.22 8.07 -2.97
C PRO A 221 7.33 9.12 -2.85
N ASP A 222 8.26 9.14 -3.81
CA ASP A 222 9.36 10.12 -3.85
C ASP A 222 8.86 11.56 -4.04
N GLU A 223 7.84 11.78 -4.86
CA GLU A 223 7.25 13.11 -5.08
C GLU A 223 6.53 13.61 -3.84
N LEU A 224 5.78 12.73 -3.18
CA LEU A 224 5.07 13.08 -1.95
C LEU A 224 6.05 13.44 -0.84
N ARG A 225 7.12 12.68 -0.68
CA ARG A 225 8.21 13.00 0.26
C ARG A 225 8.85 14.36 -0.03
N ALA A 226 9.08 14.67 -1.30
CA ALA A 226 9.67 15.94 -1.70
C ALA A 226 8.75 17.16 -1.45
N ARG A 227 7.43 16.96 -1.44
CA ARG A 227 6.44 18.03 -1.18
C ARG A 227 6.25 18.31 0.30
N THR A 228 6.32 17.29 1.14
CA THR A 228 5.91 17.37 2.56
C THR A 228 7.09 17.55 3.51
N GLY A 229 8.33 17.29 3.08
CA GLY A 229 9.53 17.47 3.92
C GLY A 229 10.80 17.54 3.11
N GLY A 230 11.67 18.48 3.49
CA GLY A 230 13.04 18.55 3.01
C GLY A 230 13.88 17.34 3.45
N PRO A 231 15.18 17.29 3.07
CA PRO A 231 16.09 16.31 3.62
C PRO A 231 16.09 16.36 5.15
N GLN A 232 16.03 15.20 5.79
CA GLN A 232 16.02 15.10 7.24
C GLN A 232 17.36 14.62 7.78
N ALA A 233 17.68 15.03 9.00
CA ALA A 233 18.77 14.49 9.78
C ALA A 233 18.23 13.98 11.11
N GLU A 234 18.54 12.73 11.46
CA GLU A 234 18.35 12.19 12.78
C GLU A 234 19.69 12.14 13.50
N ILE A 235 19.74 12.73 14.68
CA ILE A 235 20.94 12.76 15.53
C ILE A 235 20.58 12.05 16.81
N VAL A 236 21.26 10.94 17.08
CA VAL A 236 21.11 10.16 18.32
C VAL A 236 22.22 10.57 19.27
N GLY A 237 21.85 10.80 20.54
CA GLY A 237 22.80 11.19 21.56
C GLY A 237 22.12 11.69 22.84
N ASP A 238 22.94 12.20 23.75
CA ASP A 238 22.48 12.69 25.04
C ASP A 238 22.84 14.16 25.26
N GLY A 239 22.18 14.78 26.26
CA GLY A 239 22.46 16.15 26.67
C GLY A 239 21.78 17.21 25.78
N PHE A 240 20.81 16.85 24.96
CA PHE A 240 20.03 17.83 24.20
C PHE A 240 19.14 18.66 25.12
N THR A 241 19.20 19.98 24.95
CA THR A 241 18.43 20.96 25.74
C THR A 241 17.49 21.77 24.85
N GLU A 242 16.41 22.31 25.43
CA GLU A 242 15.50 23.23 24.72
C GLU A 242 16.26 24.45 24.13
N GLN A 243 17.33 24.89 24.77
CA GLN A 243 18.13 26.02 24.29
C GLN A 243 18.91 25.65 23.00
N MET A 244 19.35 24.38 22.87
CA MET A 244 19.96 23.87 21.63
C MET A 244 18.92 23.74 20.52
N LEU A 245 17.71 23.29 20.83
CA LEU A 245 16.62 23.21 19.84
C LEU A 245 16.25 24.62 19.33
N ALA A 246 16.12 25.60 20.22
CA ALA A 246 15.87 26.99 19.84
C ALA A 246 16.95 27.52 18.91
N SER A 247 18.23 27.28 19.23
CA SER A 247 19.38 27.68 18.40
C SER A 247 19.42 26.98 17.03
N LEU A 248 18.93 25.74 16.96
CA LEU A 248 18.78 25.03 15.68
C LEU A 248 17.65 25.62 14.83
N ARG A 249 16.49 25.92 15.45
CA ARG A 249 15.33 26.50 14.77
C ARG A 249 15.59 27.91 14.21
N GLU A 250 16.54 28.64 14.77
CA GLU A 250 16.98 29.97 14.25
C GLU A 250 17.88 29.86 13.01
N ARG A 251 18.39 28.67 12.67
CA ARG A 251 19.26 28.50 11.52
C ARG A 251 18.49 28.52 10.20
N PRO A 252 19.00 29.25 9.18
CA PRO A 252 18.32 29.35 7.89
C PRO A 252 18.22 28.02 7.15
N GLU A 253 19.13 27.07 7.41
CA GLU A 253 19.14 25.73 6.86
C GLU A 253 18.16 24.75 7.55
N VAL A 254 17.55 25.13 8.68
CA VAL A 254 16.62 24.28 9.45
C VAL A 254 15.19 24.76 9.20
N ALA A 255 14.31 23.84 8.78
CA ALA A 255 12.89 24.10 8.65
C ALA A 255 12.16 23.79 9.97
N HIS A 256 12.51 22.63 10.59
CA HIS A 256 11.93 22.19 11.85
C HIS A 256 12.95 21.36 12.66
N ALA A 257 12.81 21.33 13.97
CA ALA A 257 13.64 20.51 14.85
C ALA A 257 12.83 20.07 16.08
N ASP A 258 12.77 18.75 16.30
CA ASP A 258 12.09 18.09 17.40
C ASP A 258 12.98 17.09 18.12
N LEU A 259 12.75 16.96 19.42
CA LEU A 259 13.42 15.99 20.27
C LEU A 259 12.42 15.00 20.85
N HIS A 260 12.64 13.72 20.54
CA HIS A 260 11.92 12.61 21.16
C HIS A 260 12.90 11.67 21.87
N ASN A 261 12.87 11.66 23.20
CA ASN A 261 13.87 10.95 24.00
C ASN A 261 15.30 11.40 23.64
N SER A 262 16.17 10.45 23.23
CA SER A 262 17.56 10.71 22.80
C SER A 262 17.70 10.90 21.28
N HIS A 263 16.60 11.07 20.55
CA HIS A 263 16.56 11.22 19.09
C HIS A 263 16.16 12.65 18.71
N LEU A 264 17.12 13.41 18.21
CA LEU A 264 16.89 14.75 17.66
C LEU A 264 16.66 14.65 16.16
N ARG A 265 15.43 14.96 15.71
CA ARG A 265 15.06 15.02 14.30
C ARG A 265 15.13 16.46 13.81
N ILE A 266 15.84 16.69 12.71
CA ILE A 266 16.00 18.00 12.08
C ILE A 266 15.54 17.92 10.64
N GLU A 267 14.57 18.73 10.27
CA GLU A 267 14.16 18.94 8.90
C GLU A 267 14.99 20.07 8.27
N LEU A 268 15.59 19.81 7.12
CA LEU A 268 16.51 20.75 6.45
C LEU A 268 15.82 21.43 5.27
N ARG A 269 16.13 22.70 5.06
CA ARG A 269 15.73 23.43 3.85
C ARG A 269 16.74 23.17 2.74
N GLY A 270 16.31 22.37 1.74
CA GLY A 270 17.16 22.00 0.61
C GLY A 270 18.32 21.07 0.99
N GLU A 271 19.31 20.97 0.10
CA GLU A 271 20.49 20.10 0.30
C GLU A 271 21.52 20.70 1.26
N SER A 272 21.11 21.03 2.47
CA SER A 272 21.98 21.63 3.48
C SER A 272 22.94 20.62 4.11
N LYS A 273 24.13 21.09 4.52
CA LYS A 273 25.15 20.25 5.18
C LYS A 273 24.82 20.08 6.67
N ILE A 274 24.81 18.84 7.16
CA ILE A 274 24.53 18.53 8.58
C ILE A 274 25.71 18.86 9.49
N GLY A 275 26.95 18.79 9.00
CA GLY A 275 28.16 18.99 9.81
C GLY A 275 28.21 20.27 10.65
N PRO A 276 27.75 21.45 10.15
CA PRO A 276 27.65 22.66 10.96
C PRO A 276 26.65 22.52 12.13
N LEU A 277 25.52 21.84 11.94
CA LEU A 277 24.50 21.62 12.97
C LEU A 277 25.00 20.68 14.07
N VAL A 278 25.68 19.59 13.67
CA VAL A 278 26.31 18.66 14.62
C VAL A 278 27.39 19.40 15.45
N ARG A 279 28.22 20.23 14.82
CA ARG A 279 29.20 21.04 15.56
C ARG A 279 28.56 21.98 16.58
N LEU A 280 27.44 22.60 16.22
CA LEU A 280 26.72 23.49 17.12
C LEU A 280 26.27 22.72 18.37
N LEU A 281 25.68 21.54 18.19
CA LEU A 281 25.21 20.69 19.28
C LEU A 281 26.36 20.24 20.19
N VAL A 282 27.47 19.75 19.62
CA VAL A 282 28.65 19.31 20.36
C VAL A 282 29.27 20.46 21.12
N HIS A 283 29.39 21.65 20.52
CA HIS A 283 29.94 22.85 21.20
C HIS A 283 29.01 23.33 22.33
N ALA A 284 27.72 23.08 22.24
CA ALA A 284 26.75 23.40 23.28
C ALA A 284 26.71 22.35 24.41
N GLY A 285 27.49 21.25 24.27
CA GLY A 285 27.64 20.23 25.31
C GLY A 285 26.84 18.94 25.07
N ALA A 286 26.22 18.74 23.91
CA ALA A 286 25.58 17.47 23.57
C ALA A 286 26.61 16.40 23.20
N SER A 287 26.36 15.17 23.64
CA SER A 287 27.10 13.99 23.21
C SER A 287 26.38 13.34 22.02
N VAL A 288 26.97 13.41 20.83
CA VAL A 288 26.43 12.84 19.60
C VAL A 288 27.04 11.45 19.38
N GLU A 289 26.19 10.43 19.33
CA GLU A 289 26.59 9.04 19.11
C GLU A 289 26.45 8.63 17.64
N GLU A 290 25.35 9.05 17.01
CA GLU A 290 25.06 8.69 15.63
C GLU A 290 24.40 9.87 14.88
N VAL A 291 24.74 10.00 13.60
CA VAL A 291 24.10 10.96 12.69
C VAL A 291 23.65 10.22 11.44
N ARG A 292 22.35 10.16 11.24
CA ARG A 292 21.74 9.59 10.03
C ARG A 292 21.17 10.70 9.18
N ARG A 293 21.50 10.68 7.90
CA ARG A 293 20.83 11.53 6.91
C ARG A 293 19.78 10.70 6.21
N GLY A 294 18.54 11.14 6.25
CA GLY A 294 17.41 10.51 5.60
C GLY A 294 16.64 11.48 4.72
N LYS A 295 15.78 10.94 3.93
CA LYS A 295 14.65 11.66 3.34
C LYS A 295 13.46 11.42 4.26
N ALA A 296 12.48 12.32 4.28
CA ALA A 296 11.21 12.07 4.93
C ALA A 296 10.66 10.70 4.45
N SER A 297 10.14 9.91 5.37
CA SER A 297 9.43 8.66 5.04
C SER A 297 8.01 8.96 4.57
N LEU A 298 7.33 8.00 3.93
CA LEU A 298 5.89 8.14 3.70
C LEU A 298 5.10 8.29 5.01
N GLU A 299 5.65 7.79 6.13
CA GLU A 299 5.05 7.94 7.46
C GLU A 299 5.09 9.41 7.91
N ASP A 300 6.20 10.09 7.72
CA ASP A 300 6.32 11.53 8.02
C ASP A 300 5.36 12.36 7.14
N VAL A 301 5.28 12.03 5.84
CA VAL A 301 4.31 12.64 4.92
C VAL A 301 2.88 12.43 5.41
N PHE A 302 2.55 11.20 5.80
CA PHE A 302 1.23 10.84 6.27
C PHE A 302 0.86 11.59 7.56
N LEU A 303 1.77 11.68 8.52
CA LEU A 303 1.56 12.42 9.77
C LEU A 303 1.32 13.90 9.50
N THR A 304 2.15 14.55 8.67
CA THR A 304 1.97 15.95 8.29
C THR A 304 0.60 16.21 7.65
N LEU A 305 0.19 15.35 6.68
CA LEU A 305 -1.12 15.47 6.04
C LEU A 305 -2.29 15.21 7.00
N MET A 306 -2.05 14.44 8.09
CA MET A 306 -3.07 14.23 9.12
C MET A 306 -3.19 15.39 10.10
N GLU A 307 -2.16 16.22 10.28
CA GLU A 307 -2.15 17.38 11.18
C GLU A 307 -2.70 18.65 10.51
N GLU A 308 -2.38 18.91 9.25
CA GLU A 308 -2.77 20.14 8.52
C GLU A 308 -4.27 20.38 8.42
N GLU A 309 -5.12 19.35 8.45
CA GLU A 309 -6.58 19.48 8.40
C GLU A 309 -7.24 19.50 9.79
N SER A 310 -6.46 19.51 10.88
CA SER A 310 -6.99 19.60 12.24
C SER A 310 -7.02 21.04 12.78
N THR A 311 -6.54 22.00 11.96
CA THR A 311 -6.50 23.44 12.24
C THR A 311 -7.54 24.16 11.40
#